data_d275cb2110e3df60dfb869c1d52ad019
#
_entry.id   d275cb2110e3df60dfb869c1d52ad019
#
_cell.length_a   1.000
_cell.length_b   1.000
_cell.length_c   1.000
_cell.angle_alpha   90.00
_cell.angle_beta   90.00
_cell.angle_gamma   90.00
#
_symmetry.space_group_name_H-M   'P 1'
#
loop_
_entity.id
_entity.type
_entity.pdbx_description
1 polymer ?
#
loop_
_entity_poly.entity_id
_entity_poly.type
_entity_poly.pdbx_seq_one_letter_code
_entity_poly.pdbx_strand_id
1 'polypeptide(L)'
;MTPMTQAWHKVATLEDLWEGEMMAVAVDDTDVLLLNIEGRVFAYENRCPHSGSRLSDGQLDGPFLTCSSHEWVFDCRFGQGVNPASACLRQFEVRIDSDCVFLSLEHE
;
A
#
# COMPACT_ATOMS: atom_id res chain seq x y z
N MET A 1 -14.02 21.27 -21.21
CA MET A 1 -14.17 20.26 -20.21
C MET A 1 -13.05 20.30 -19.19
N THR A 2 -13.38 20.03 -18.00
CA THR A 2 -12.41 20.13 -16.94
C THR A 2 -11.57 18.86 -16.91
N PRO A 3 -10.28 19.01 -16.99
CA PRO A 3 -9.44 17.81 -16.85
C PRO A 3 -9.64 17.22 -15.47
N MET A 4 -9.63 15.91 -15.43
CA MET A 4 -9.66 15.25 -14.16
C MET A 4 -8.36 15.49 -13.47
N THR A 5 -8.44 16.08 -12.33
CA THR A 5 -7.26 16.36 -11.53
C THR A 5 -7.30 15.48 -10.31
N GLN A 6 -6.33 14.62 -10.21
CA GLN A 6 -6.25 13.76 -9.04
C GLN A 6 -5.94 14.60 -7.81
N ALA A 7 -6.61 14.28 -6.73
CA ALA A 7 -6.30 14.88 -5.45
C ALA A 7 -5.14 14.11 -4.84
N TRP A 8 -4.03 14.81 -4.63
CA TRP A 8 -2.84 14.22 -4.05
C TRP A 8 -2.75 14.63 -2.60
N HIS A 9 -2.57 13.65 -1.73
CA HIS A 9 -2.48 13.86 -0.30
C HIS A 9 -1.07 13.53 0.15
N LYS A 10 -0.43 14.47 0.83
CA LYS A 10 0.87 14.18 1.45
C LYS A 10 0.61 13.32 2.66
N VAL A 11 1.19 12.12 2.70
CA VAL A 11 0.89 11.17 3.75
C VAL A 11 2.10 10.82 4.60
N ALA A 12 3.31 11.05 4.10
CA ALA A 12 4.51 10.69 4.83
C ALA A 12 5.71 11.34 4.17
N THR A 13 6.87 11.19 4.79
CA THR A 13 8.13 11.51 4.15
C THR A 13 8.94 10.22 4.04
N LEU A 14 9.96 10.25 3.19
CA LEU A 14 10.80 9.06 3.04
C LEU A 14 11.59 8.76 4.31
N GLU A 15 11.76 9.74 5.19
CA GLU A 15 12.38 9.50 6.48
C GLU A 15 11.51 8.67 7.40
N ASP A 16 10.20 8.68 7.15
CA ASP A 16 9.27 7.92 7.97
C ASP A 16 9.10 6.49 7.51
N LEU A 17 9.58 6.17 6.31
CA LEU A 17 9.31 4.87 5.70
C LEU A 17 10.55 4.38 5.00
N TRP A 18 11.36 3.62 5.71
CA TRP A 18 12.63 3.12 5.20
C TRP A 18 12.41 1.79 4.47
N GLU A 19 13.44 1.38 3.73
CA GLU A 19 13.37 0.12 2.99
C GLU A 19 13.03 -1.02 3.93
N GLY A 20 12.12 -1.85 3.50
CA GLY A 20 11.68 -3.00 4.28
C GLY A 20 10.64 -2.68 5.31
N GLU A 21 10.19 -1.43 5.38
CA GLU A 21 9.19 -1.01 6.36
C GLU A 21 7.84 -0.82 5.72
N MET A 22 6.82 -0.90 6.55
CA MET A 22 5.46 -0.54 6.15
C MET A 22 4.82 0.28 7.25
N MET A 23 3.86 1.11 6.86
CA MET A 23 3.12 1.93 7.82
C MET A 23 1.70 2.14 7.33
N ALA A 24 0.81 2.34 8.27
CA ALA A 24 -0.59 2.63 7.96
C ALA A 24 -0.83 4.12 8.07
N VAL A 25 -1.57 4.65 7.12
CA VAL A 25 -1.99 6.05 7.16
C VAL A 25 -3.47 6.12 6.82
N ALA A 26 -4.15 7.12 7.35
CA ALA A 26 -5.56 7.32 7.05
C ALA A 26 -5.70 8.53 6.15
N VAL A 27 -6.42 8.36 5.05
CA VAL A 27 -6.69 9.44 4.11
C VAL A 27 -8.18 9.41 3.81
N ASP A 28 -8.89 10.48 4.19
CA ASP A 28 -10.34 10.60 3.90
C ASP A 28 -11.10 9.32 4.27
N ASP A 29 -10.89 8.86 5.49
CA ASP A 29 -11.55 7.67 6.04
C ASP A 29 -11.10 6.36 5.38
N THR A 30 -10.09 6.41 4.56
CA THR A 30 -9.53 5.20 3.96
C THR A 30 -8.25 4.83 4.69
N ASP A 31 -8.17 3.57 5.12
CA ASP A 31 -6.99 3.05 5.80
C ASP A 31 -6.05 2.52 4.72
N VAL A 32 -4.89 3.13 4.60
CA VAL A 32 -3.95 2.85 3.52
C VAL A 32 -2.67 2.28 4.10
N LEU A 33 -2.14 1.26 3.44
CA LEU A 33 -0.86 0.67 3.79
C LEU A 33 0.19 1.18 2.82
N LEU A 34 1.24 1.77 3.36
CA LEU A 34 2.41 2.18 2.60
C LEU A 34 3.54 1.20 2.86
N LEU A 35 4.25 0.83 1.81
CA LEU A 35 5.40 -0.07 1.93
C LEU A 35 6.56 0.48 1.12
N ASN A 36 7.75 0.34 1.66
CA ASN A 36 8.97 0.67 0.92
C ASN A 36 9.70 -0.63 0.63
N ILE A 37 9.72 -0.99 -0.64
CA ILE A 37 10.35 -2.23 -1.08
C ILE A 37 11.50 -1.84 -1.99
N GLU A 38 12.72 -2.01 -1.47
CA GLU A 38 13.95 -1.73 -2.22
C GLU A 38 13.98 -0.30 -2.76
N GLY A 39 13.49 0.64 -1.97
CA GLY A 39 13.51 2.04 -2.34
C GLY A 39 12.31 2.53 -3.12
N ARG A 40 11.37 1.65 -3.45
CA ARG A 40 10.13 2.03 -4.13
C ARG A 40 8.98 1.97 -3.16
N VAL A 41 8.14 2.99 -3.20
CA VAL A 41 7.00 3.08 -2.29
C VAL A 41 5.74 2.65 -3.01
N PHE A 42 5.00 1.75 -2.38
CA PHE A 42 3.72 1.24 -2.89
C PHE A 42 2.63 1.54 -1.88
N ALA A 43 1.41 1.68 -2.35
CA ALA A 43 0.27 1.95 -1.49
C ALA A 43 -0.88 1.03 -1.85
N TYR A 44 -1.47 0.43 -0.84
CA TYR A 44 -2.61 -0.47 -1.02
C TYR A 44 -3.65 -0.16 0.03
N GLU A 45 -4.89 -0.54 -0.25
CA GLU A 45 -5.91 -0.51 0.79
C GLU A 45 -5.45 -1.43 1.92
N ASN A 46 -5.48 -0.93 3.15
CA ASN A 46 -4.95 -1.67 4.29
C ASN A 46 -5.97 -2.68 4.80
N ARG A 47 -6.28 -3.62 3.92
CA ARG A 47 -7.32 -4.59 4.20
C ARG A 47 -7.06 -5.86 3.42
N CYS A 48 -7.03 -6.98 4.13
CA CYS A 48 -6.92 -8.26 3.48
C CYS A 48 -8.23 -8.56 2.74
N PRO A 49 -8.18 -8.85 1.44
CA PRO A 49 -9.42 -9.06 0.68
C PRO A 49 -10.21 -10.27 1.15
N HIS A 50 -9.57 -11.20 1.83
CA HIS A 50 -10.25 -12.39 2.32
C HIS A 50 -10.93 -12.13 3.66
N SER A 51 -10.19 -11.61 4.63
CA SER A 51 -10.66 -11.59 6.01
C SER A 51 -11.07 -10.21 6.49
N GLY A 52 -10.67 -9.16 5.78
CA GLY A 52 -10.89 -7.80 6.25
C GLY A 52 -9.90 -7.35 7.31
N SER A 53 -8.94 -8.20 7.68
CA SER A 53 -7.92 -7.82 8.65
C SER A 53 -7.01 -6.75 8.06
N ARG A 54 -6.45 -5.92 8.94
CA ARG A 54 -5.52 -4.90 8.47
C ARG A 54 -4.22 -5.56 8.06
N LEU A 55 -3.78 -5.25 6.85
CA LEU A 55 -2.53 -5.82 6.33
C LEU A 55 -1.32 -5.36 7.14
N SER A 56 -1.41 -4.17 7.74
CA SER A 56 -0.32 -3.65 8.55
C SER A 56 -0.07 -4.48 9.81
N ASP A 57 -1.01 -5.34 10.18
CA ASP A 57 -0.83 -6.25 11.31
C ASP A 57 -0.09 -7.53 10.90
N GLY A 58 0.15 -7.71 9.61
CA GLY A 58 0.88 -8.86 9.12
C GLY A 58 2.38 -8.62 9.16
N GLN A 59 3.09 -9.40 8.35
CA GLN A 59 4.55 -9.32 8.33
C GLN A 59 5.03 -9.13 6.89
N LEU A 60 6.00 -8.26 6.74
CA LEU A 60 6.61 -7.99 5.45
C LEU A 60 8.01 -8.59 5.43
N ASP A 61 8.26 -9.42 4.42
CA ASP A 61 9.56 -10.05 4.22
C ASP A 61 9.97 -9.82 2.78
N GLY A 62 10.91 -8.88 2.57
CA GLY A 62 11.23 -8.45 1.21
C GLY A 62 9.98 -7.87 0.58
N PRO A 63 9.58 -8.33 -0.61
CA PRO A 63 8.36 -7.84 -1.25
C PRO A 63 7.10 -8.59 -0.81
N PHE A 64 7.23 -9.61 0.03
CA PHE A 64 6.12 -10.50 0.35
C PHE A 64 5.50 -10.13 1.68
N LEU A 65 4.20 -9.88 1.65
CA LEU A 65 3.42 -9.55 2.83
C LEU A 65 2.53 -10.72 3.18
N THR A 66 2.62 -11.17 4.42
CA THR A 66 1.79 -12.25 4.91
C THR A 66 0.71 -11.68 5.81
N CYS A 67 -0.54 -11.96 5.48
CA CYS A 67 -1.68 -11.52 6.26
C CYS A 67 -1.70 -12.26 7.60
N SER A 68 -2.01 -11.54 8.68
CA SER A 68 -1.95 -12.10 10.03
C SER A 68 -3.01 -13.16 10.28
N SER A 69 -4.14 -13.10 9.56
CA SER A 69 -5.28 -13.94 9.89
C SER A 69 -5.20 -15.34 9.28
N HIS A 70 -4.81 -15.42 8.01
CA HIS A 70 -4.90 -16.68 7.29
C HIS A 70 -3.65 -17.02 6.52
N GLU A 71 -2.58 -16.31 6.79
CA GLU A 71 -1.31 -16.60 6.16
C GLU A 71 -1.37 -16.45 4.63
N TRP A 72 -2.29 -15.62 4.15
CA TRP A 72 -2.29 -15.27 2.74
C TRP A 72 -1.06 -14.43 2.46
N VAL A 73 -0.43 -14.66 1.32
CA VAL A 73 0.81 -14.00 0.95
C VAL A 73 0.57 -13.20 -0.33
N PHE A 74 1.02 -11.96 -0.31
CA PHE A 74 0.91 -11.06 -1.46
C PHE A 74 2.28 -10.57 -1.87
N ASP A 75 2.49 -10.45 -3.18
CA ASP A 75 3.67 -9.80 -3.72
C ASP A 75 3.34 -8.34 -3.87
N CYS A 76 3.89 -7.51 -2.99
CA CYS A 76 3.51 -6.12 -2.92
C CYS A 76 4.18 -5.24 -3.97
N ARG A 77 4.98 -5.82 -4.84
CA ARG A 77 5.46 -5.09 -6.02
C ARG A 77 4.35 -4.97 -7.06
N PHE A 78 3.40 -5.90 -7.05
CA PHE A 78 2.34 -5.96 -8.05
C PHE A 78 0.95 -5.95 -7.43
N GLY A 79 0.84 -6.10 -6.11
CA GLY A 79 -0.44 -6.18 -5.45
C GLY A 79 -1.18 -7.48 -5.71
N GLN A 80 -0.46 -8.51 -6.08
CA GLN A 80 -1.05 -9.76 -6.49
C GLN A 80 -0.77 -10.85 -5.47
N GLY A 81 -1.75 -11.74 -5.28
CA GLY A 81 -1.57 -12.84 -4.36
C GLY A 81 -0.55 -13.84 -4.87
N VAL A 82 0.23 -14.36 -3.95
CA VAL A 82 1.12 -15.47 -4.19
C VAL A 82 0.42 -16.74 -3.76
N ASN A 83 -0.26 -16.67 -2.64
CA ASN A 83 -1.02 -17.78 -2.10
C ASN A 83 -2.25 -17.22 -1.37
N PRO A 84 -3.41 -17.27 -1.98
CA PRO A 84 -3.70 -17.79 -3.31
C PRO A 84 -3.41 -16.77 -4.42
N ALA A 85 -3.08 -17.30 -5.59
CA ALA A 85 -2.70 -16.43 -6.71
C ALA A 85 -3.86 -15.61 -7.26
N SER A 86 -5.09 -16.00 -6.96
CA SER A 86 -6.26 -15.28 -7.46
C SER A 86 -6.57 -14.02 -6.67
N ALA A 87 -5.94 -13.81 -5.52
CA ALA A 87 -6.21 -12.63 -4.71
C ALA A 87 -5.48 -11.42 -5.26
N CYS A 88 -6.09 -10.25 -5.10
CA CYS A 88 -5.49 -8.98 -5.50
C CYS A 88 -5.71 -7.96 -4.42
N LEU A 89 -4.73 -7.10 -4.22
CA LEU A 89 -4.87 -5.94 -3.34
C LEU A 89 -5.31 -4.73 -4.17
N ARG A 90 -6.10 -3.87 -3.55
CA ARG A 90 -6.46 -2.61 -4.19
C ARG A 90 -5.30 -1.65 -4.06
N GLN A 91 -4.78 -1.20 -5.21
CA GLN A 91 -3.58 -0.38 -5.25
C GLN A 91 -3.94 1.07 -5.51
N PHE A 92 -3.22 1.97 -4.84
CA PHE A 92 -3.36 3.40 -5.05
C PHE A 92 -2.09 3.94 -5.68
N GLU A 93 -2.21 5.09 -6.35
CA GLU A 93 -1.07 5.72 -6.98
C GLU A 93 -0.25 6.47 -5.96
N VAL A 94 1.07 6.38 -6.12
CA VAL A 94 2.03 7.04 -5.25
C VAL A 94 2.91 7.94 -6.09
N ARG A 95 3.20 9.11 -5.54
CA ARG A 95 4.10 10.07 -6.16
C ARG A 95 5.08 10.55 -5.11
N ILE A 96 6.36 10.59 -5.48
CA ILE A 96 7.41 11.08 -4.59
C ILE A 96 7.88 12.41 -5.14
N ASP A 97 7.90 13.43 -4.29
CA ASP A 97 8.35 14.76 -4.67
C ASP A 97 9.04 15.38 -3.47
N SER A 98 10.32 15.74 -3.64
CA SER A 98 11.12 16.38 -2.58
C SER A 98 11.10 15.55 -1.29
N ASP A 99 11.28 14.24 -1.43
CA ASP A 99 11.29 13.30 -0.30
C ASP A 99 9.96 13.18 0.43
N CYS A 100 8.89 13.74 -0.14
CA CYS A 100 7.55 13.60 0.40
C CYS A 100 6.79 12.55 -0.39
N VAL A 101 5.98 11.76 0.32
CA VAL A 101 5.16 10.74 -0.28
C VAL A 101 3.75 11.28 -0.43
N PHE A 102 3.28 11.30 -1.65
CA PHE A 102 1.92 11.73 -1.98
C PHE A 102 1.14 10.54 -2.49
N LEU A 103 -0.14 10.53 -2.20
CA LEU A 103 -1.01 9.42 -2.47
C LEU A 103 -2.30 9.94 -3.08
N SER A 104 -2.78 9.25 -4.10
CA SER A 104 -4.10 9.51 -4.66
C SER A 104 -4.96 8.29 -4.41
N LEU A 105 -6.16 8.50 -3.88
CA LEU A 105 -7.10 7.42 -3.66
C LEU A 105 -7.82 7.02 -4.94
N GLU A 106 -7.70 7.82 -5.98
CA GLU A 106 -8.29 7.49 -7.26
C GLU A 106 -7.46 6.42 -7.95
N HIS A 107 -8.15 5.50 -8.59
CA HIS A 107 -7.47 4.48 -9.36
C HIS A 107 -8.38 4.03 -10.48
N GLU A 108 -7.77 3.42 -11.48
CA GLU A 108 -8.51 2.96 -12.66
C GLU A 108 -9.29 1.70 -12.41
#